data_ef4f16533f37858fdffb399a7ea519c8
#
_entry.id   ef4f16533f37858fdffb399a7ea519c8
#
_cell.length_a   1.000
_cell.length_b   1.000
_cell.length_c   1.000
_cell.angle_alpha   90.00
_cell.angle_beta   90.00
_cell.angle_gamma   90.00
#
_symmetry.space_group_name_H-M   'P 1'
#
loop_
_entity.id
_entity.type
_entity.pdbx_description
1 polymer ?
#
loop_
_entity_poly.entity_id
_entity_poly.type
_entity_poly.pdbx_seq_one_letter_code
_entity_poly.pdbx_strand_id
1 'polypeptide(L)'
;GLGHAHVGDTTHLDAVDIEGNMVAATPSGGWIGTSPVIKGLGFPIGTRGQMFYLNADRPNALAGHKRPRATLTPSLVTRDGAPHMVFGTPGGDMQDQVTLQFFLNYVEFGMNIQQALDAPTLFSSHFPSSFYPREAYPGHVTADSRIPSDVIAGLERRGHIVDNTEAWTGGKPMGIRLDREKGVIAGGVAPKGNIGYALGR
;
A
#
# COMPACT_ATOMS: atom_id res chain seq x y z
N GLY A 1 -1.92 -28.92 -9.72
CA GLY A 1 -1.39 -28.16 -8.62
C GLY A 1 -0.64 -26.94 -9.11
N LEU A 2 -1.20 -25.75 -9.02
CA LEU A 2 -0.52 -24.51 -9.34
C LEU A 2 -0.37 -23.70 -8.04
N GLY A 3 0.42 -24.25 -7.12
CA GLY A 3 0.87 -23.53 -5.94
C GLY A 3 2.05 -22.64 -6.29
N HIS A 4 1.85 -21.60 -7.07
CA HIS A 4 2.80 -20.51 -7.10
C HIS A 4 2.39 -19.52 -5.99
N ALA A 5 3.18 -19.49 -4.93
CA ALA A 5 3.16 -18.38 -4.01
C ALA A 5 3.19 -17.10 -4.86
N HIS A 6 2.17 -16.26 -4.75
CA HIS A 6 2.18 -14.95 -5.37
C HIS A 6 3.33 -14.15 -4.76
N VAL A 7 4.47 -14.17 -5.40
CA VAL A 7 5.50 -13.16 -5.15
C VAL A 7 4.85 -11.85 -5.58
N GLY A 8 4.61 -10.95 -4.62
CA GLY A 8 4.00 -9.66 -4.90
C GLY A 8 4.81 -8.94 -5.96
N ASP A 9 4.13 -8.45 -6.99
CA ASP A 9 4.73 -7.78 -8.14
C ASP A 9 4.57 -6.25 -8.11
N THR A 10 4.09 -5.70 -7.00
CA THR A 10 3.86 -4.28 -6.81
C THR A 10 5.11 -3.57 -6.33
N THR A 11 5.43 -2.43 -6.94
CA THR A 11 6.38 -1.47 -6.40
C THR A 11 5.72 -0.10 -6.20
N HIS A 12 6.41 0.81 -5.52
CA HIS A 12 5.99 2.19 -5.36
C HIS A 12 7.16 3.13 -5.57
N LEU A 13 6.89 4.31 -6.11
CA LEU A 13 7.86 5.39 -6.25
C LEU A 13 7.20 6.75 -6.04
N ASP A 14 7.95 7.64 -5.43
CA ASP A 14 7.60 9.05 -5.27
C ASP A 14 8.70 9.93 -5.82
N ALA A 15 8.33 11.07 -6.39
CA ALA A 15 9.28 12.11 -6.81
C ALA A 15 8.71 13.50 -6.50
N VAL A 16 9.59 14.40 -6.06
CA VAL A 16 9.28 15.81 -5.82
C VAL A 16 10.44 16.64 -6.34
N ASP A 17 10.15 17.66 -7.14
CA ASP A 17 11.16 18.62 -7.61
C ASP A 17 11.18 19.90 -6.75
N ILE A 18 12.13 20.78 -7.04
CA ILE A 18 12.29 22.03 -6.29
C ILE A 18 11.15 23.03 -6.54
N GLU A 19 10.44 22.92 -7.66
CA GLU A 19 9.28 23.73 -7.97
C GLU A 19 8.03 23.25 -7.21
N GLY A 20 8.08 22.04 -6.64
CA GLY A 20 7.01 21.43 -5.87
C GLY A 20 6.05 20.60 -6.74
N ASN A 21 6.46 20.23 -7.95
CA ASN A 21 5.76 19.20 -8.69
C ASN A 21 5.94 17.86 -7.99
N MET A 22 4.87 17.09 -7.89
CA MET A 22 4.84 15.84 -7.14
C MET A 22 4.27 14.70 -7.97
N VAL A 23 4.89 13.54 -7.87
CA VAL A 23 4.41 12.29 -8.47
C VAL A 23 4.43 11.20 -7.43
N ALA A 24 3.33 10.47 -7.31
CA ALA A 24 3.24 9.19 -6.61
C ALA A 24 2.76 8.12 -7.61
N ALA A 25 3.48 7.03 -7.73
CA ALA A 25 3.11 5.96 -8.66
C ALA A 25 3.28 4.59 -8.02
N THR A 26 2.26 3.74 -8.19
CA THR A 26 2.26 2.37 -7.68
C THR A 26 2.01 1.40 -8.83
N PRO A 27 3.01 1.11 -9.68
CA PRO A 27 2.86 0.14 -10.76
C PRO A 27 2.77 -1.28 -10.21
N SER A 28 1.87 -2.09 -10.79
CA SER A 28 1.64 -3.47 -10.38
C SER A 28 0.87 -4.25 -11.44
N GLY A 29 1.23 -5.51 -11.62
CA GLY A 29 0.72 -6.36 -12.69
C GLY A 29 1.20 -5.91 -14.07
N GLY A 30 1.19 -6.82 -15.01
CA GLY A 30 1.68 -6.49 -16.35
C GLY A 30 3.20 -6.41 -16.49
N TRP A 31 3.94 -7.04 -15.60
CA TRP A 31 5.38 -7.25 -15.75
C TRP A 31 5.68 -8.37 -16.74
N ILE A 32 6.85 -8.31 -17.41
CA ILE A 32 7.27 -9.32 -18.39
C ILE A 32 7.20 -10.75 -17.81
N GLY A 33 7.51 -10.92 -16.55
CA GLY A 33 7.45 -12.22 -15.87
C GLY A 33 6.04 -12.72 -15.54
N THR A 34 5.01 -11.88 -15.62
CA THR A 34 3.64 -12.20 -15.18
C THR A 34 2.58 -11.99 -16.24
N SER A 35 2.94 -11.41 -17.39
CA SER A 35 1.97 -11.03 -18.42
C SER A 35 2.59 -11.07 -19.81
N PRO A 36 1.85 -11.51 -20.86
CA PRO A 36 2.37 -11.54 -22.21
C PRO A 36 2.58 -10.13 -22.76
N VAL A 37 3.66 -9.95 -23.48
CA VAL A 37 3.90 -8.73 -24.28
C VAL A 37 3.10 -8.83 -25.56
N ILE A 38 2.30 -7.84 -25.85
CA ILE A 38 1.49 -7.77 -27.07
C ILE A 38 2.35 -7.26 -28.24
N LYS A 39 2.39 -8.05 -29.31
CA LYS A 39 3.10 -7.67 -30.52
C LYS A 39 2.60 -6.33 -31.05
N GLY A 40 3.52 -5.40 -31.27
CA GLY A 40 3.23 -4.05 -31.75
C GLY A 40 2.97 -3.00 -30.67
N LEU A 41 2.72 -3.39 -29.41
CA LEU A 41 2.57 -2.44 -28.30
C LEU A 41 3.88 -2.19 -27.55
N GLY A 42 4.77 -3.20 -27.49
CA GLY A 42 6.06 -3.09 -26.81
C GLY A 42 6.01 -3.11 -25.29
N PHE A 43 4.85 -3.40 -24.68
CA PHE A 43 4.67 -3.54 -23.24
C PHE A 43 3.69 -4.68 -22.90
N PRO A 44 3.79 -5.25 -21.69
CA PRO A 44 2.86 -6.29 -21.24
C PRO A 44 1.50 -5.70 -20.85
N ILE A 45 0.44 -6.52 -20.96
CA ILE A 45 -0.89 -6.14 -20.53
C ILE A 45 -0.99 -6.22 -18.99
N GLY A 46 -1.65 -5.25 -18.40
CA GLY A 46 -1.96 -5.26 -16.97
C GLY A 46 -2.88 -6.43 -16.58
N THR A 47 -2.58 -7.07 -15.45
CA THR A 47 -3.29 -8.26 -14.96
C THR A 47 -4.55 -7.94 -14.12
N ARG A 48 -4.96 -6.68 -14.04
CA ARG A 48 -6.08 -6.25 -13.17
C ARG A 48 -7.45 -6.78 -13.58
N GLY A 49 -7.60 -7.31 -14.79
CA GLY A 49 -8.80 -8.03 -15.20
C GLY A 49 -9.15 -9.23 -14.29
N GLN A 50 -8.16 -9.84 -13.64
CA GLN A 50 -8.38 -10.91 -12.65
C GLN A 50 -9.24 -10.49 -11.44
N MET A 51 -9.37 -9.19 -11.18
CA MET A 51 -10.15 -8.67 -10.06
C MET A 51 -11.66 -8.62 -10.34
N PHE A 52 -12.10 -8.78 -11.59
CA PHE A 52 -13.51 -8.91 -11.90
C PHE A 52 -14.11 -10.20 -11.34
N TYR A 53 -15.39 -10.13 -11.01
CA TYR A 53 -16.20 -11.31 -10.71
C TYR A 53 -16.85 -11.82 -11.98
N LEU A 54 -16.96 -13.13 -12.10
CA LEU A 54 -17.76 -13.75 -13.19
C LEU A 54 -19.25 -13.77 -12.86
N ASN A 55 -19.62 -13.64 -11.58
CA ASN A 55 -21.02 -13.49 -11.17
C ASN A 55 -21.53 -12.10 -11.51
N ALA A 56 -22.55 -12.05 -12.38
CA ALA A 56 -23.14 -10.81 -12.88
C ALA A 56 -23.83 -9.94 -11.81
N ASP A 57 -24.23 -10.54 -10.66
CA ASP A 57 -24.90 -9.82 -9.57
C ASP A 57 -23.94 -8.99 -8.72
N ARG A 58 -22.63 -9.11 -8.97
CA ARG A 58 -21.63 -8.35 -8.23
C ARG A 58 -21.40 -6.98 -8.86
N PRO A 59 -21.23 -5.91 -8.05
CA PRO A 59 -20.92 -4.57 -8.57
C PRO A 59 -19.67 -4.54 -9.46
N ASN A 60 -18.66 -5.37 -9.16
CA ASN A 60 -17.44 -5.52 -9.95
C ASN A 60 -17.49 -6.74 -10.88
N ALA A 61 -18.65 -7.09 -11.42
CA ALA A 61 -18.80 -8.12 -12.45
C ALA A 61 -18.08 -7.71 -13.74
N LEU A 62 -17.55 -8.71 -14.45
CA LEU A 62 -16.88 -8.51 -15.75
C LEU A 62 -17.88 -7.92 -16.78
N ALA A 63 -17.51 -6.81 -17.36
CA ALA A 63 -18.29 -6.15 -18.42
C ALA A 63 -17.34 -5.36 -19.33
N GLY A 64 -17.76 -5.15 -20.58
CA GLY A 64 -17.07 -4.26 -21.50
C GLY A 64 -17.05 -2.83 -21.02
N HIS A 65 -16.01 -2.07 -21.35
CA HIS A 65 -15.81 -0.66 -21.00
C HIS A 65 -15.83 -0.35 -19.48
N LYS A 66 -15.53 -1.35 -18.65
CA LYS A 66 -15.55 -1.24 -17.20
C LYS A 66 -14.13 -1.34 -16.62
N ARG A 67 -13.80 -0.42 -15.68
CA ARG A 67 -12.58 -0.52 -14.92
C ARG A 67 -12.67 -1.64 -13.88
N PRO A 68 -11.64 -2.50 -13.77
CA PRO A 68 -11.55 -3.41 -12.64
C PRO A 68 -11.29 -2.65 -11.33
N ARG A 69 -11.61 -3.28 -10.21
CA ARG A 69 -11.11 -2.85 -8.91
C ARG A 69 -9.58 -2.78 -8.93
N ALA A 70 -9.02 -1.81 -8.24
CA ALA A 70 -7.59 -1.71 -8.00
C ALA A 70 -7.32 -1.64 -6.50
N THR A 71 -6.16 -2.17 -6.08
CA THR A 71 -5.65 -2.10 -4.69
C THR A 71 -4.59 -1.01 -4.53
N LEU A 72 -4.26 -0.33 -5.62
CA LEU A 72 -3.16 0.63 -5.68
C LEU A 72 -3.58 1.97 -5.09
N THR A 73 -2.78 2.49 -4.16
CA THR A 73 -3.06 3.70 -3.38
C THR A 73 -1.92 4.73 -3.43
N PRO A 74 -1.44 5.12 -4.64
CA PRO A 74 -0.56 6.28 -4.71
C PRO A 74 -1.32 7.49 -4.20
N SER A 75 -0.73 8.23 -3.27
CA SER A 75 -1.41 9.29 -2.55
C SER A 75 -0.67 10.62 -2.67
N LEU A 76 -1.44 11.70 -2.84
CA LEU A 76 -0.94 13.06 -2.85
C LEU A 76 -1.76 13.89 -1.86
N VAL A 77 -1.07 14.66 -1.05
CA VAL A 77 -1.66 15.56 -0.07
C VAL A 77 -1.37 17.00 -0.43
N THR A 78 -2.39 17.82 -0.39
CA THR A 78 -2.27 19.28 -0.42
C THR A 78 -2.57 19.85 0.97
N ARG A 79 -1.90 20.92 1.33
CA ARG A 79 -2.17 21.69 2.54
C ARG A 79 -2.36 23.16 2.13
N ASP A 80 -3.50 23.73 2.52
CA ASP A 80 -3.87 25.10 2.16
C ASP A 80 -3.79 25.40 0.65
N GLY A 81 -4.22 24.41 -0.16
CA GLY A 81 -4.20 24.49 -1.62
C GLY A 81 -2.83 24.25 -2.28
N ALA A 82 -1.77 24.02 -1.51
CA ALA A 82 -0.42 23.79 -2.03
C ALA A 82 0.02 22.32 -1.88
N PRO A 83 0.85 21.79 -2.80
CA PRO A 83 1.46 20.47 -2.65
C PRO A 83 2.22 20.34 -1.33
N HIS A 84 1.98 19.25 -0.59
CA HIS A 84 2.58 19.02 0.73
C HIS A 84 3.31 17.68 0.86
N MET A 85 2.70 16.58 0.40
CA MET A 85 3.28 15.26 0.56
C MET A 85 2.82 14.31 -0.55
N VAL A 86 3.68 13.37 -0.91
CA VAL A 86 3.35 12.19 -1.70
C VAL A 86 3.80 10.94 -0.95
N PHE A 87 3.05 9.85 -1.06
CA PHE A 87 3.38 8.60 -0.40
C PHE A 87 2.60 7.42 -0.97
N GLY A 88 3.03 6.23 -0.64
CA GLY A 88 2.33 4.98 -0.91
C GLY A 88 3.11 3.76 -0.44
N THR A 89 2.62 2.59 -0.79
CA THR A 89 3.22 1.31 -0.43
C THR A 89 2.87 0.24 -1.46
N PRO A 90 3.72 -0.74 -1.73
CA PRO A 90 3.27 -2.02 -2.27
C PRO A 90 2.52 -2.82 -1.20
N GLY A 91 1.71 -3.83 -1.58
CA GLY A 91 1.14 -4.75 -0.60
C GLY A 91 -0.31 -5.22 -0.84
N GLY A 92 -0.81 -5.16 -2.05
CA GLY A 92 -2.16 -5.66 -2.34
C GLY A 92 -3.25 -4.99 -1.49
N ASP A 93 -4.13 -5.77 -0.87
CA ASP A 93 -5.27 -5.26 -0.09
C ASP A 93 -4.91 -4.58 1.25
N MET A 94 -3.65 -4.64 1.68
CA MET A 94 -3.22 -3.91 2.88
C MET A 94 -2.82 -2.45 2.59
N GLN A 95 -2.69 -2.05 1.32
CA GLN A 95 -2.13 -0.76 0.95
C GLN A 95 -2.89 0.43 1.55
N ASP A 96 -4.20 0.45 1.43
CA ASP A 96 -5.06 1.51 1.94
C ASP A 96 -4.98 1.62 3.48
N GLN A 97 -4.93 0.50 4.18
CA GLN A 97 -4.83 0.46 5.64
C GLN A 97 -3.46 0.96 6.13
N VAL A 98 -2.37 0.57 5.47
CA VAL A 98 -1.01 0.97 5.83
C VAL A 98 -0.76 2.44 5.50
N THR A 99 -1.21 2.90 4.33
CA THR A 99 -1.06 4.32 3.95
C THR A 99 -1.88 5.24 4.86
N LEU A 100 -3.07 4.81 5.28
CA LEU A 100 -3.87 5.57 6.24
C LEU A 100 -3.15 5.68 7.60
N GLN A 101 -2.60 4.59 8.14
CA GLN A 101 -1.85 4.60 9.40
C GLN A 101 -0.61 5.51 9.31
N PHE A 102 0.15 5.41 8.23
CA PHE A 102 1.29 6.30 7.99
C PHE A 102 0.86 7.77 8.00
N PHE A 103 -0.21 8.09 7.27
CA PHE A 103 -0.73 9.45 7.18
C PHE A 103 -1.20 9.99 8.53
N LEU A 104 -1.96 9.19 9.30
CA LEU A 104 -2.41 9.58 10.64
C LEU A 104 -1.24 9.74 11.62
N ASN A 105 -0.24 8.87 11.57
CA ASN A 105 0.97 9.01 12.38
C ASN A 105 1.67 10.35 12.14
N TYR A 106 1.68 10.80 10.89
CA TYR A 106 2.26 12.08 10.54
C TYR A 106 1.37 13.27 10.95
N VAL A 107 0.06 13.27 10.61
CA VAL A 107 -0.81 14.45 10.76
C VAL A 107 -1.42 14.58 12.14
N GLU A 108 -1.80 13.47 12.79
CA GLU A 108 -2.50 13.47 14.08
C GLU A 108 -1.54 13.26 15.26
N PHE A 109 -0.55 12.37 15.10
CA PHE A 109 0.38 12.06 16.17
C PHE A 109 1.70 12.86 16.11
N GLY A 110 1.85 13.76 15.12
CA GLY A 110 2.97 14.69 15.02
C GLY A 110 4.33 14.03 14.76
N MET A 111 4.36 12.80 14.31
CA MET A 111 5.60 12.10 13.97
C MET A 111 6.28 12.74 12.76
N ASN A 112 7.61 12.79 12.75
CA ASN A 112 8.29 13.11 11.49
C ASN A 112 8.14 11.95 10.50
N ILE A 113 8.50 12.18 9.23
CA ILE A 113 8.25 11.22 8.15
C ILE A 113 8.88 9.84 8.43
N GLN A 114 10.11 9.79 8.94
CA GLN A 114 10.77 8.52 9.26
C GLN A 114 10.13 7.83 10.47
N GLN A 115 9.80 8.56 11.51
CA GLN A 115 9.09 8.00 12.67
C GLN A 115 7.74 7.40 12.27
N ALA A 116 7.00 8.07 11.40
CA ALA A 116 5.72 7.57 10.90
C ALA A 116 5.88 6.30 10.04
N LEU A 117 6.98 6.18 9.28
CA LEU A 117 7.32 4.99 8.49
C LEU A 117 7.81 3.83 9.37
N ASP A 118 8.52 4.14 10.46
CA ASP A 118 9.05 3.15 11.41
C ASP A 118 7.97 2.61 12.37
N ALA A 119 6.88 3.32 12.53
CA ALA A 119 5.82 2.93 13.45
C ALA A 119 5.30 1.51 13.15
N PRO A 120 4.95 0.74 14.20
CA PRO A 120 4.35 -0.57 14.01
C PRO A 120 3.01 -0.45 13.31
N THR A 121 2.69 -1.42 12.47
CA THR A 121 1.46 -1.43 11.68
C THR A 121 0.59 -2.63 12.02
N LEU A 122 -0.69 -2.48 11.82
CA LEU A 122 -1.65 -3.58 11.82
C LEU A 122 -2.56 -3.49 10.60
N PHE A 123 -3.08 -4.60 10.16
CA PHE A 123 -4.09 -4.63 9.09
C PHE A 123 -5.06 -5.78 9.26
N SER A 124 -6.28 -5.59 8.80
CA SER A 124 -7.34 -6.59 8.87
C SER A 124 -7.42 -7.40 7.58
N SER A 125 -7.63 -8.70 7.71
CA SER A 125 -7.94 -9.63 6.61
C SER A 125 -9.42 -10.05 6.61
N HIS A 126 -10.29 -9.27 7.25
CA HIS A 126 -11.70 -9.57 7.44
C HIS A 126 -12.46 -9.72 6.11
N PHE A 127 -12.18 -8.85 5.14
CA PHE A 127 -12.88 -8.84 3.84
C PHE A 127 -12.23 -9.80 2.85
N PRO A 128 -13.04 -10.30 1.87
CA PRO A 128 -12.50 -11.12 0.80
C PRO A 128 -11.37 -10.43 0.04
N SER A 129 -10.27 -11.14 -0.17
CA SER A 129 -9.15 -10.67 -0.98
C SER A 129 -9.61 -10.21 -2.37
N SER A 130 -9.00 -9.17 -2.89
CA SER A 130 -9.17 -8.72 -4.27
C SER A 130 -8.69 -9.75 -5.29
N PHE A 131 -7.84 -10.68 -4.86
CA PHE A 131 -7.21 -11.70 -5.70
C PHE A 131 -7.88 -13.06 -5.53
N TYR A 132 -7.95 -13.83 -6.61
CA TYR A 132 -8.45 -15.20 -6.55
C TYR A 132 -7.53 -16.06 -5.66
N PRO A 133 -8.05 -16.97 -4.81
CA PRO A 133 -9.45 -17.41 -4.69
C PRO A 133 -10.36 -16.53 -3.80
N ARG A 134 -9.94 -15.33 -3.44
CA ARG A 134 -10.69 -14.36 -2.63
C ARG A 134 -10.92 -14.82 -1.20
N GLU A 135 -9.89 -15.36 -0.62
CA GLU A 135 -9.88 -15.76 0.80
C GLU A 135 -10.31 -14.60 1.70
N ALA A 136 -11.01 -14.92 2.75
CA ALA A 136 -11.43 -13.99 3.79
C ALA A 136 -11.23 -14.62 5.14
N TYR A 137 -10.76 -13.82 6.09
CA TYR A 137 -10.52 -14.25 7.46
C TYR A 137 -11.28 -13.35 8.43
N PRO A 138 -12.61 -13.59 8.62
CA PRO A 138 -13.44 -12.75 9.46
C PRO A 138 -12.88 -12.61 10.88
N GLY A 139 -12.74 -11.37 11.34
CA GLY A 139 -12.22 -11.06 12.65
C GLY A 139 -10.70 -11.06 12.79
N HIS A 140 -9.95 -11.54 11.78
CA HIS A 140 -8.49 -11.57 11.83
C HIS A 140 -7.86 -10.19 11.63
N VAL A 141 -6.85 -9.94 12.46
CA VAL A 141 -5.98 -8.76 12.40
C VAL A 141 -4.53 -9.25 12.48
N THR A 142 -3.72 -8.89 11.50
CA THR A 142 -2.28 -9.11 11.55
C THR A 142 -1.61 -7.91 12.19
N ALA A 143 -0.78 -8.12 13.21
CA ALA A 143 -0.16 -7.06 14.01
C ALA A 143 1.36 -7.25 14.09
N ASP A 144 2.11 -6.14 13.89
CA ASP A 144 3.55 -6.08 14.15
C ASP A 144 3.81 -6.31 15.65
N SER A 145 4.76 -7.17 16.02
CA SER A 145 5.06 -7.54 17.42
C SER A 145 5.50 -6.38 18.31
N ARG A 146 5.81 -5.22 17.74
CA ARG A 146 6.12 -4.00 18.50
C ARG A 146 4.87 -3.26 18.99
N ILE A 147 3.67 -3.69 18.59
CA ILE A 147 2.42 -3.16 19.16
C ILE A 147 2.32 -3.60 20.62
N PRO A 148 2.03 -2.68 21.56
CA PRO A 148 1.95 -3.01 22.99
C PRO A 148 0.98 -4.16 23.28
N SER A 149 1.36 -5.04 24.20
CA SER A 149 0.58 -6.24 24.54
C SER A 149 -0.80 -5.94 25.12
N ASP A 150 -0.96 -4.82 25.80
CA ASP A 150 -2.26 -4.36 26.30
C ASP A 150 -3.21 -3.94 25.17
N VAL A 151 -2.68 -3.40 24.09
CA VAL A 151 -3.45 -3.08 22.87
C VAL A 151 -3.89 -4.39 22.20
N ILE A 152 -2.98 -5.36 22.05
CA ILE A 152 -3.31 -6.69 21.52
C ILE A 152 -4.41 -7.34 22.34
N ALA A 153 -4.24 -7.44 23.67
CA ALA A 153 -5.24 -7.97 24.57
C ALA A 153 -6.58 -7.19 24.51
N GLY A 154 -6.51 -5.89 24.22
CA GLY A 154 -7.69 -5.05 24.00
C GLY A 154 -8.47 -5.42 22.74
N LEU A 155 -7.77 -5.78 21.65
CA LEU A 155 -8.37 -6.26 20.41
C LEU A 155 -9.01 -7.65 20.60
N GLU A 156 -8.30 -8.57 21.25
CA GLU A 156 -8.79 -9.93 21.53
C GLU A 156 -10.05 -9.92 22.41
N ARG A 157 -10.11 -9.07 23.45
CA ARG A 157 -11.33 -8.90 24.25
C ARG A 157 -12.53 -8.38 23.47
N ARG A 158 -12.30 -7.72 22.33
CA ARG A 158 -13.34 -7.28 21.40
C ARG A 158 -13.71 -8.32 20.35
N GLY A 159 -13.12 -9.52 20.45
CA GLY A 159 -13.41 -10.65 19.56
C GLY A 159 -12.54 -10.72 18.30
N HIS A 160 -11.47 -9.94 18.22
CA HIS A 160 -10.49 -10.10 17.15
C HIS A 160 -9.58 -11.32 17.39
N ILE A 161 -9.22 -11.98 16.32
CA ILE A 161 -8.17 -13.00 16.29
C ILE A 161 -6.91 -12.28 15.83
N VAL A 162 -5.93 -12.14 16.72
CA VAL A 162 -4.73 -11.38 16.42
C VAL A 162 -3.59 -12.31 16.01
N ASP A 163 -3.19 -12.22 14.75
CA ASP A 163 -2.02 -12.89 14.20
C ASP A 163 -0.80 -12.00 14.44
N ASN A 164 -0.05 -12.32 15.50
CA ASN A 164 1.15 -11.55 15.86
C ASN A 164 2.32 -11.96 14.96
N THR A 165 2.88 -11.02 14.24
CA THR A 165 4.00 -11.26 13.32
C THR A 165 5.32 -10.78 13.91
N GLU A 166 6.44 -11.02 13.20
CA GLU A 166 7.73 -10.48 13.59
C GLU A 166 7.71 -8.94 13.57
N ALA A 167 8.66 -8.35 14.28
CA ALA A 167 8.89 -6.91 14.25
C ALA A 167 9.26 -6.44 12.82
N TRP A 168 8.86 -5.22 12.49
CA TRP A 168 9.12 -4.61 11.18
C TRP A 168 8.41 -5.30 10.01
N THR A 169 7.22 -5.84 10.28
CA THR A 169 6.33 -6.42 9.27
C THR A 169 5.18 -5.48 8.93
N GLY A 170 4.43 -5.82 7.90
CA GLY A 170 3.22 -5.11 7.50
C GLY A 170 3.46 -3.85 6.68
N GLY A 171 3.41 -4.01 5.37
CA GLY A 171 3.58 -2.93 4.40
C GLY A 171 5.02 -2.45 4.24
N LYS A 172 5.22 -1.63 3.25
CA LYS A 172 6.53 -1.02 2.92
C LYS A 172 6.30 0.42 2.49
N PRO A 173 5.69 1.26 3.36
CA PRO A 173 5.39 2.63 3.00
C PRO A 173 6.67 3.43 2.76
N MET A 174 6.55 4.37 1.87
CA MET A 174 7.55 5.39 1.60
C MET A 174 6.84 6.69 1.27
N GLY A 175 7.55 7.80 1.36
CA GLY A 175 6.96 9.08 1.02
C GLY A 175 7.95 10.23 1.07
N ILE A 176 7.54 11.35 0.48
CA ILE A 176 8.30 12.60 0.43
C ILE A 176 7.38 13.74 0.90
N ARG A 177 7.90 14.56 1.80
CA ARG A 177 7.27 15.78 2.27
C ARG A 177 8.01 17.01 1.79
N LEU A 178 7.28 18.00 1.34
CA LEU A 178 7.79 19.34 1.02
C LEU A 178 7.45 20.31 2.16
N ASP A 179 8.48 20.87 2.78
CA ASP A 179 8.37 21.96 3.76
C ASP A 179 8.71 23.27 3.07
N ARG A 180 7.69 23.98 2.61
CA ARG A 180 7.88 25.24 1.85
C ARG A 180 8.42 26.37 2.71
N GLU A 181 8.11 26.39 4.00
CA GLU A 181 8.57 27.45 4.91
C GLU A 181 10.09 27.32 5.14
N LYS A 182 10.59 26.11 5.21
CA LYS A 182 12.01 25.82 5.43
C LYS A 182 12.79 25.58 4.12
N GLY A 183 12.11 25.46 2.98
CA GLY A 183 12.72 25.09 1.71
C GLY A 183 13.35 23.70 1.73
N VAL A 184 12.76 22.75 2.48
CA VAL A 184 13.32 21.41 2.69
C VAL A 184 12.40 20.35 2.08
N ILE A 185 12.99 19.45 1.30
CA ILE A 185 12.35 18.20 0.85
C ILE A 185 12.90 17.09 1.72
N ALA A 186 12.00 16.36 2.41
CA ALA A 186 12.36 15.24 3.26
C ALA A 186 11.70 13.96 2.75
N GLY A 187 12.50 12.95 2.43
CA GLY A 187 12.03 11.63 2.01
C GLY A 187 12.40 10.54 3.00
N GLY A 188 11.61 9.48 3.04
CA GLY A 188 11.86 8.32 3.86
C GLY A 188 11.28 7.05 3.27
N VAL A 189 11.81 5.91 3.72
CA VAL A 189 11.37 4.57 3.34
C VAL A 189 11.29 3.71 4.60
N ALA A 190 10.22 2.94 4.74
CA ALA A 190 10.11 2.00 5.85
C ALA A 190 11.18 0.90 5.75
N PRO A 191 11.89 0.58 6.86
CA PRO A 191 12.96 -0.43 6.87
C PRO A 191 12.41 -1.87 6.91
N LYS A 192 11.18 -2.07 6.47
CA LYS A 192 10.43 -3.33 6.62
C LYS A 192 10.75 -4.31 5.49
N GLY A 193 11.90 -4.98 5.57
CA GLY A 193 12.27 -6.07 4.66
C GLY A 193 12.35 -5.66 3.19
N ASN A 194 12.74 -4.42 2.90
CA ASN A 194 12.73 -3.89 1.55
C ASN A 194 14.10 -3.33 1.11
N ILE A 195 14.32 -3.37 -0.19
CA ILE A 195 15.43 -2.70 -0.87
C ILE A 195 14.95 -1.31 -1.35
N GLY A 196 14.27 -0.57 -0.48
CA GLY A 196 13.87 0.80 -0.78
C GLY A 196 14.96 1.80 -0.37
N TYR A 197 15.01 2.94 -1.04
CA TYR A 197 15.93 4.03 -0.70
C TYR A 197 15.31 5.39 -0.99
N ALA A 198 15.72 6.41 -0.25
CA ALA A 198 15.41 7.81 -0.51
C ALA A 198 16.69 8.52 -0.97
N LEU A 199 16.61 9.25 -2.08
CA LEU A 199 17.73 10.01 -2.64
C LEU A 199 17.32 11.47 -2.80
N GLY A 200 18.21 12.39 -2.45
CA GLY A 200 18.13 13.82 -2.72
C GLY A 200 19.31 14.28 -3.57
N ARG A 201 19.11 15.34 -4.35
CA ARG A 201 20.13 16.06 -5.10
C ARG A 201 20.13 17.52 -4.72
#